data_3fe62389dece9496a247e0d962f098e5
#
_entry.id   3fe62389dece9496a247e0d962f098e5
#
_cell.length_a   1.000
_cell.length_b   1.000
_cell.length_c   1.000
_cell.angle_alpha   90.00
_cell.angle_beta   90.00
_cell.angle_gamma   90.00
#
_symmetry.space_group_name_H-M   'P 1'
#
loop_
_entity.id
_entity.type
_entity.pdbx_description
1 polymer ?
#
loop_
_entity_poly.entity_id
_entity_poly.type
_entity_poly.pdbx_seq_one_letter_code
_entity_poly.pdbx_strand_id
1 'polypeptide(L)'
;RYMQGKLFPIKQLQTWLGSYAELKHDTLLYVKQNFAEQGNGGDEGRPPVPKGFVEPNMAFWQELARLIDYTAAGFKKYGLFNKELEEFGRLNTFKEKVNFYTSLAAKELNGTPLSEAEYEKLRAGNLSFLAAPFDEGAILEEKEKRSGLIADIHTDAVKGQILYEATGEPYFILALVGNEGVSRLTVGAAFNYYEFTGPLTSRYTDADWQARVYKTPPQLPPKPFWYKSLIAK
;
A
#
# COMPACT_ATOMS: atom_id res chain seq x y z
N ARG A 1 21.53 -7.93 1.76
CA ARG A 1 21.64 -8.25 0.32
C ARG A 1 20.42 -7.77 -0.47
N TYR A 2 19.18 -7.98 0.03
CA TYR A 2 17.95 -7.55 -0.66
C TYR A 2 17.95 -6.03 -0.94
N MET A 3 18.16 -5.19 0.06
CA MET A 3 18.18 -3.73 -0.07
C MET A 3 19.41 -3.16 -0.80
N GLN A 4 20.44 -3.96 -1.00
CA GLN A 4 21.66 -3.57 -1.73
C GLN A 4 21.55 -3.83 -3.24
N GLY A 5 20.52 -4.52 -3.68
CA GLY A 5 20.28 -4.82 -5.09
C GLY A 5 19.85 -3.59 -5.88
N LYS A 6 20.22 -3.54 -7.16
CA LYS A 6 19.85 -2.43 -8.09
C LYS A 6 18.32 -2.27 -8.26
N LEU A 7 17.56 -3.33 -8.02
CA LEU A 7 16.11 -3.33 -8.16
C LEU A 7 15.38 -2.70 -6.94
N PHE A 8 16.03 -2.67 -5.77
CA PHE A 8 15.41 -2.13 -4.57
C PHE A 8 15.04 -0.64 -4.69
N PRO A 9 15.94 0.27 -5.11
CA PRO A 9 15.56 1.68 -5.31
C PRO A 9 14.45 1.87 -6.36
N ILE A 10 14.45 1.06 -7.43
CA ILE A 10 13.43 1.13 -8.47
C ILE A 10 12.06 0.69 -7.91
N LYS A 11 12.03 -0.39 -7.13
CA LYS A 11 10.83 -0.85 -6.42
C LYS A 11 10.32 0.21 -5.44
N GLN A 12 11.21 0.86 -4.70
CA GLN A 12 10.85 1.93 -3.78
C GLN A 12 10.26 3.13 -4.50
N LEU A 13 10.87 3.55 -5.62
CA LEU A 13 10.34 4.62 -6.46
C LEU A 13 8.91 4.29 -6.94
N GLN A 14 8.71 3.07 -7.45
CA GLN A 14 7.40 2.61 -7.93
C GLN A 14 6.34 2.63 -6.82
N THR A 15 6.69 2.13 -5.63
CA THR A 15 5.79 2.11 -4.47
C THR A 15 5.46 3.53 -3.99
N TRP A 16 6.47 4.39 -3.95
CA TRP A 16 6.30 5.78 -3.54
C TRP A 16 5.38 6.55 -4.50
N LEU A 17 5.58 6.43 -5.80
CA LEU A 17 4.74 7.09 -6.80
C LEU A 17 3.30 6.57 -6.78
N GLY A 18 3.08 5.27 -6.61
CA GLY A 18 1.75 4.71 -6.45
C GLY A 18 1.04 5.24 -5.20
N SER A 19 1.75 5.26 -4.06
CA SER A 19 1.22 5.84 -2.82
C SER A 19 0.96 7.35 -2.94
N TYR A 20 1.78 8.07 -3.69
CA TYR A 20 1.57 9.49 -3.97
C TYR A 20 0.32 9.73 -4.83
N ALA A 21 0.09 8.89 -5.84
CA ALA A 21 -1.12 8.97 -6.67
C ALA A 21 -2.39 8.75 -5.84
N GLU A 22 -2.39 7.78 -4.90
CA GLU A 22 -3.50 7.59 -3.96
C GLU A 22 -3.68 8.78 -3.02
N LEU A 23 -2.60 9.28 -2.43
CA LEU A 23 -2.67 10.47 -1.58
C LEU A 23 -3.25 11.68 -2.33
N LYS A 24 -2.86 11.88 -3.59
CA LYS A 24 -3.38 12.95 -4.43
C LYS A 24 -4.86 12.76 -4.76
N HIS A 25 -5.26 11.54 -5.08
CA HIS A 25 -6.66 11.19 -5.27
C HIS A 25 -7.50 11.55 -4.03
N ASP A 26 -7.08 11.12 -2.86
CA ASP A 26 -7.81 11.33 -1.60
C ASP A 26 -7.84 12.81 -1.16
N THR A 27 -6.82 13.60 -1.53
CA THR A 27 -6.72 15.01 -1.12
C THR A 27 -7.31 15.99 -2.12
N LEU A 28 -7.41 15.62 -3.40
CA LEU A 28 -7.91 16.48 -4.47
C LEU A 28 -9.34 16.13 -4.90
N LEU A 29 -9.73 14.89 -4.75
CA LEU A 29 -11.05 14.38 -5.10
C LEU A 29 -11.80 14.04 -3.81
N TYR A 30 -13.06 14.42 -3.77
CA TYR A 30 -14.00 14.24 -2.67
C TYR A 30 -13.85 12.87 -1.99
N VAL A 31 -13.86 12.88 -0.65
CA VAL A 31 -13.70 11.72 0.23
C VAL A 31 -14.66 10.58 -0.17
N LYS A 32 -14.16 9.61 -0.91
CA LYS A 32 -14.70 8.25 -0.95
C LYS A 32 -13.76 7.36 -0.17
N GLN A 33 -14.26 6.84 0.93
CA GLN A 33 -13.52 5.87 1.73
C GLN A 33 -13.53 4.53 0.99
N ASN A 34 -12.37 4.06 0.55
CA ASN A 34 -12.22 2.72 -0.01
C ASN A 34 -11.94 1.72 1.12
N PHE A 35 -12.80 0.72 1.25
CA PHE A 35 -12.65 -0.35 2.21
C PHE A 35 -12.29 -1.65 1.49
N ALA A 36 -11.30 -2.38 2.01
CA ALA A 36 -10.98 -3.70 1.53
C ALA A 36 -11.69 -4.75 2.40
N GLU A 37 -12.52 -5.58 1.79
CA GLU A 37 -13.15 -6.72 2.46
C GLU A 37 -12.19 -7.90 2.49
N GLN A 38 -11.98 -8.48 3.69
CA GLN A 38 -11.26 -9.72 3.83
C GLN A 38 -12.24 -10.89 3.76
N GLY A 39 -12.03 -11.74 2.77
CA GLY A 39 -12.66 -13.05 2.73
C GLY A 39 -12.18 -13.91 3.90
N ASN A 40 -13.09 -14.31 4.76
CA ASN A 40 -12.84 -15.21 5.88
C ASN A 40 -12.74 -16.64 5.33
N GLY A 41 -11.54 -17.03 4.86
CA GLY A 41 -11.27 -18.40 4.44
C GLY A 41 -11.02 -19.29 5.67
N GLY A 42 -11.91 -20.25 5.89
CA GLY A 42 -11.76 -21.24 6.96
C GLY A 42 -10.41 -21.99 6.90
N ASP A 43 -9.89 -22.27 8.06
CA ASP A 43 -8.62 -22.97 8.28
C ASP A 43 -8.84 -24.49 8.09
N GLU A 44 -8.79 -24.95 6.84
CA GLU A 44 -8.74 -26.38 6.53
C GLU A 44 -7.34 -26.74 6.04
N GLY A 45 -6.52 -27.32 6.92
CA GLY A 45 -5.36 -28.17 6.58
C GLY A 45 -4.40 -27.63 5.49
N ARG A 46 -4.06 -26.35 5.52
CA ARG A 46 -3.14 -25.75 4.52
C ARG A 46 -1.69 -26.19 4.76
N PRO A 47 -0.91 -26.38 3.70
CA PRO A 47 0.51 -26.64 3.84
C PRO A 47 1.17 -25.51 4.65
N PRO A 48 2.30 -25.78 5.35
CA PRO A 48 2.95 -24.77 6.17
C PRO A 48 3.23 -23.52 5.35
N VAL A 49 2.66 -22.39 5.79
CA VAL A 49 2.82 -21.09 5.12
C VAL A 49 4.28 -20.66 5.25
N PRO A 50 4.93 -20.22 4.16
CA PRO A 50 6.30 -19.71 4.22
C PRO A 50 6.45 -18.61 5.26
N LYS A 51 7.58 -18.60 5.98
CA LYS A 51 7.87 -17.55 6.97
C LYS A 51 7.87 -16.18 6.30
N GLY A 52 7.13 -15.23 6.87
CA GLY A 52 7.03 -13.86 6.36
C GLY A 52 8.36 -13.10 6.45
N PHE A 53 8.39 -11.91 5.87
CA PHE A 53 9.53 -11.00 5.88
C PHE A 53 9.04 -9.57 6.02
N VAL A 54 9.68 -8.79 6.88
CA VAL A 54 9.45 -7.35 6.99
C VAL A 54 10.62 -6.62 6.36
N GLU A 55 10.35 -5.78 5.38
CA GLU A 55 11.38 -4.99 4.72
C GLU A 55 12.11 -4.10 5.74
N PRO A 56 13.44 -4.24 5.88
CA PRO A 56 14.20 -3.56 6.93
C PRO A 56 14.51 -2.10 6.59
N ASN A 57 13.52 -1.36 6.10
CA ASN A 57 13.61 0.07 5.82
C ASN A 57 13.31 0.87 7.10
N MET A 58 14.32 1.00 7.96
CA MET A 58 14.17 1.67 9.25
C MET A 58 13.71 3.12 9.13
N ALA A 59 14.18 3.84 8.11
CA ALA A 59 13.77 5.22 7.88
C ALA A 59 12.25 5.32 7.63
N PHE A 60 11.71 4.42 6.81
CA PHE A 60 10.26 4.36 6.56
C PHE A 60 9.47 4.10 7.85
N TRP A 61 9.85 3.08 8.61
CA TRP A 61 9.13 2.69 9.82
C TRP A 61 9.16 3.79 10.89
N GLN A 62 10.31 4.45 11.06
CA GLN A 62 10.48 5.55 12.01
C GLN A 62 9.65 6.78 11.62
N GLU A 63 9.64 7.15 10.32
CA GLU A 63 8.85 8.28 9.84
C GLU A 63 7.36 8.00 9.93
N LEU A 64 6.92 6.76 9.67
CA LEU A 64 5.52 6.37 9.81
C LEU A 64 5.07 6.48 11.29
N ALA A 65 5.88 5.99 12.22
CA ALA A 65 5.59 6.14 13.66
C ALA A 65 5.50 7.63 14.07
N ARG A 66 6.43 8.46 13.58
CA ARG A 66 6.43 9.90 13.82
C ARG A 66 5.19 10.58 13.24
N LEU A 67 4.77 10.20 12.04
CA LEU A 67 3.56 10.75 11.41
C LEU A 67 2.31 10.42 12.22
N ILE A 68 2.19 9.21 12.76
CA ILE A 68 1.07 8.82 13.63
C ILE A 68 1.03 9.71 14.88
N ASP A 69 2.17 9.91 15.54
CA ASP A 69 2.27 10.79 16.71
C ASP A 69 1.91 12.24 16.40
N TYR A 70 2.40 12.74 15.27
CA TYR A 70 2.10 14.10 14.82
C TYR A 70 0.60 14.28 14.53
N THR A 71 -0.02 13.31 13.89
CA THR A 71 -1.47 13.32 13.59
C THR A 71 -2.28 13.30 14.89
N ALA A 72 -1.95 12.40 15.81
CA ALA A 72 -2.63 12.31 17.11
C ALA A 72 -2.50 13.62 17.93
N ALA A 73 -1.29 14.20 17.95
CA ALA A 73 -1.06 15.48 18.61
C ALA A 73 -1.83 16.63 17.96
N GLY A 74 -1.91 16.64 16.62
CA GLY A 74 -2.69 17.62 15.87
C GLY A 74 -4.19 17.52 16.19
N PHE A 75 -4.75 16.33 16.16
CA PHE A 75 -6.17 16.10 16.49
C PHE A 75 -6.46 16.57 17.92
N LYS A 76 -5.61 16.22 18.87
CA LYS A 76 -5.74 16.66 20.27
C LYS A 76 -5.67 18.19 20.40
N LYS A 77 -4.71 18.82 19.73
CA LYS A 77 -4.51 20.27 19.76
C LYS A 77 -5.71 21.06 19.25
N TYR A 78 -6.35 20.56 18.20
CA TYR A 78 -7.48 21.22 17.55
C TYR A 78 -8.86 20.72 18.06
N GLY A 79 -8.89 19.89 19.09
CA GLY A 79 -10.14 19.35 19.65
C GLY A 79 -10.91 18.41 18.71
N LEU A 80 -10.20 17.83 17.75
CA LEU A 80 -10.76 16.87 16.79
C LEU A 80 -10.71 15.43 17.32
N PHE A 81 -10.08 15.23 18.47
CA PHE A 81 -9.97 13.93 19.13
C PHE A 81 -11.26 13.72 19.92
N ASN A 82 -12.26 13.11 19.30
CA ASN A 82 -13.53 12.80 19.95
C ASN A 82 -13.46 11.45 20.68
N LYS A 83 -14.44 11.18 21.55
CA LYS A 83 -14.55 9.93 22.29
C LYS A 83 -14.52 8.69 21.39
N GLU A 84 -15.10 8.77 20.19
CA GLU A 84 -15.14 7.65 19.24
C GLU A 84 -13.73 7.33 18.70
N LEU A 85 -12.92 8.33 18.38
CA LEU A 85 -11.52 8.13 17.98
C LEU A 85 -10.65 7.60 19.14
N GLU A 86 -10.93 8.01 20.40
CA GLU A 86 -10.30 7.45 21.59
C GLU A 86 -10.81 6.04 21.91
N GLU A 87 -12.12 5.84 21.85
CA GLU A 87 -12.79 4.59 22.22
C GLU A 87 -12.42 3.45 21.28
N PHE A 88 -12.27 3.75 19.98
CA PHE A 88 -11.82 2.75 19.00
C PHE A 88 -10.31 2.51 19.01
N GLY A 89 -9.51 3.33 19.70
CA GLY A 89 -8.07 3.14 19.86
C GLY A 89 -7.29 2.97 18.55
N ARG A 90 -7.87 3.38 17.42
CA ARG A 90 -7.37 3.05 16.08
C ARG A 90 -5.95 3.56 15.83
N LEU A 91 -5.68 4.82 16.18
CA LEU A 91 -4.33 5.37 16.05
C LEU A 91 -3.33 4.64 16.96
N ASN A 92 -3.75 4.28 18.18
CA ASN A 92 -2.91 3.54 19.11
C ASN A 92 -2.66 2.13 18.60
N THR A 93 -3.69 1.41 18.15
CA THR A 93 -3.58 0.07 17.56
C THR A 93 -2.68 0.10 16.32
N PHE A 94 -2.81 1.12 15.49
CA PHE A 94 -1.95 1.29 14.32
C PHE A 94 -0.50 1.53 14.74
N LYS A 95 -0.27 2.41 15.73
CA LYS A 95 1.07 2.67 16.27
C LYS A 95 1.71 1.42 16.86
N GLU A 96 0.97 0.63 17.64
CA GLU A 96 1.46 -0.64 18.19
C GLU A 96 1.91 -1.60 17.09
N LYS A 97 1.16 -1.70 16.00
CA LYS A 97 1.54 -2.52 14.85
C LYS A 97 2.77 -1.98 14.13
N VAL A 98 2.84 -0.66 13.89
CA VAL A 98 4.03 -0.03 13.31
C VAL A 98 5.26 -0.29 14.17
N ASN A 99 5.14 -0.16 15.49
CA ASN A 99 6.24 -0.47 16.42
C ASN A 99 6.63 -1.96 16.37
N PHE A 100 5.67 -2.87 16.27
CA PHE A 100 5.94 -4.29 16.08
C PHE A 100 6.71 -4.54 14.78
N TYR A 101 6.24 -4.02 13.66
CA TYR A 101 6.95 -4.16 12.37
C TYR A 101 8.34 -3.49 12.39
N THR A 102 8.47 -2.35 13.06
CA THR A 102 9.78 -1.71 13.27
C THR A 102 10.75 -2.63 14.00
N SER A 103 10.29 -3.33 15.04
CA SER A 103 11.11 -4.28 15.78
C SER A 103 11.55 -5.46 14.93
N LEU A 104 10.66 -5.99 14.08
CA LEU A 104 10.99 -7.07 13.16
C LEU A 104 11.96 -6.58 12.07
N ALA A 105 11.73 -5.39 11.51
CA ALA A 105 12.62 -4.78 10.53
C ALA A 105 14.05 -4.59 11.09
N ALA A 106 14.17 -4.18 12.35
CA ALA A 106 15.48 -4.08 13.02
C ALA A 106 16.16 -5.44 13.16
N LYS A 107 15.43 -6.51 13.48
CA LYS A 107 15.98 -7.88 13.54
C LYS A 107 16.42 -8.36 12.16
N GLU A 108 15.61 -8.16 11.13
CA GLU A 108 15.96 -8.51 9.74
C GLU A 108 17.20 -7.74 9.26
N LEU A 109 17.36 -6.48 9.64
CA LEU A 109 18.53 -5.66 9.31
C LEU A 109 19.80 -6.19 9.97
N ASN A 110 19.70 -6.58 11.24
CA ASN A 110 20.83 -7.05 12.04
C ASN A 110 21.12 -8.56 11.86
N GLY A 111 20.34 -9.26 11.05
CA GLY A 111 20.47 -10.71 10.87
C GLY A 111 20.01 -11.53 12.07
N THR A 112 19.23 -10.94 12.98
CA THR A 112 18.70 -11.65 14.15
C THR A 112 17.46 -12.45 13.75
N PRO A 113 17.41 -13.77 14.02
CA PRO A 113 16.25 -14.58 13.69
C PRO A 113 14.97 -14.11 14.39
N LEU A 114 13.85 -14.20 13.69
CA LEU A 114 12.54 -14.02 14.30
C LEU A 114 12.15 -15.31 15.03
N SER A 115 11.50 -15.16 16.18
CA SER A 115 10.90 -16.29 16.90
C SER A 115 9.66 -16.83 16.19
N GLU A 116 9.25 -18.06 16.47
CA GLU A 116 8.02 -18.63 15.94
C GLU A 116 6.79 -17.78 16.32
N ALA A 117 6.74 -17.25 17.54
CA ALA A 117 5.67 -16.36 17.99
C ALA A 117 5.61 -15.05 17.17
N GLU A 118 6.77 -14.51 16.76
CA GLU A 118 6.83 -13.34 15.88
C GLU A 118 6.37 -13.68 14.46
N TYR A 119 6.72 -14.84 13.94
CA TYR A 119 6.21 -15.32 12.66
C TYR A 119 4.69 -15.54 12.68
N GLU A 120 4.16 -16.15 13.76
CA GLU A 120 2.71 -16.32 13.93
C GLU A 120 2.00 -14.95 13.99
N LYS A 121 2.53 -14.02 14.77
CA LYS A 121 1.97 -12.67 14.86
C LYS A 121 2.08 -11.91 13.53
N LEU A 122 3.17 -12.09 12.77
CA LEU A 122 3.32 -11.53 11.43
C LEU A 122 2.32 -12.12 10.45
N ARG A 123 2.07 -13.43 10.51
CA ARG A 123 1.08 -14.14 9.70
C ARG A 123 -0.35 -13.73 10.03
N ALA A 124 -0.66 -13.63 11.32
CA ALA A 124 -1.96 -13.18 11.83
C ALA A 124 -2.15 -11.66 11.67
N GLY A 125 -1.08 -10.93 11.53
CA GLY A 125 -1.04 -9.47 11.43
C GLY A 125 -1.46 -8.93 10.06
N ASN A 126 -2.43 -9.60 9.43
CA ASN A 126 -3.08 -9.08 8.24
C ASN A 126 -3.59 -7.65 8.48
N LEU A 127 -3.87 -6.95 7.42
CA LEU A 127 -4.36 -5.58 7.43
C LEU A 127 -5.80 -5.41 7.98
N SER A 128 -6.36 -6.47 8.59
CA SER A 128 -7.71 -6.48 9.17
C SER A 128 -7.96 -5.37 10.18
N PHE A 129 -6.91 -4.86 10.82
CA PHE A 129 -7.05 -3.70 11.71
C PHE A 129 -7.33 -2.38 10.96
N LEU A 130 -6.92 -2.28 9.69
CA LEU A 130 -7.28 -1.16 8.83
C LEU A 130 -8.72 -1.30 8.32
N ALA A 131 -9.18 -2.53 8.22
CA ALA A 131 -10.55 -2.88 7.86
C ALA A 131 -11.50 -2.97 9.07
N ALA A 132 -11.00 -2.82 10.30
CA ALA A 132 -11.83 -2.79 11.50
C ALA A 132 -12.80 -1.61 11.48
N PRO A 133 -14.02 -1.79 11.93
CA PRO A 133 -15.24 -1.40 11.23
C PRO A 133 -15.39 0.10 11.11
N PHE A 134 -15.34 0.56 9.91
CA PHE A 134 -16.11 1.71 9.52
C PHE A 134 -17.51 1.15 9.25
N ASP A 135 -18.42 1.24 10.16
CA ASP A 135 -19.78 0.76 10.04
C ASP A 135 -19.95 -0.72 9.69
N GLU A 136 -20.43 -1.54 10.64
CA GLU A 136 -20.71 -2.96 10.44
C GLU A 136 -21.80 -3.24 9.38
N GLY A 137 -22.33 -2.20 8.71
CA GLY A 137 -23.37 -2.26 7.71
C GLY A 137 -23.03 -1.74 6.33
N ALA A 138 -21.83 -1.21 6.11
CA ALA A 138 -21.45 -0.69 4.79
C ALA A 138 -21.18 -1.82 3.82
N ILE A 139 -22.17 -2.19 3.03
CA ILE A 139 -21.99 -3.06 1.85
C ILE A 139 -21.26 -2.23 0.80
N LEU A 140 -19.95 -2.47 0.64
CA LEU A 140 -19.17 -1.87 -0.42
C LEU A 140 -19.60 -2.44 -1.78
N GLU A 141 -19.85 -1.57 -2.74
CA GLU A 141 -20.01 -1.98 -4.11
C GLU A 141 -18.69 -2.55 -4.65
N GLU A 142 -18.76 -3.50 -5.59
CA GLU A 142 -17.58 -4.17 -6.17
C GLU A 142 -16.56 -3.18 -6.75
N LYS A 143 -17.04 -2.06 -7.30
CA LYS A 143 -16.19 -0.97 -7.82
C LYS A 143 -15.41 -0.23 -6.74
N GLU A 144 -15.91 -0.19 -5.50
CA GLU A 144 -15.29 0.49 -4.37
C GLU A 144 -14.15 -0.33 -3.76
N LYS A 145 -14.12 -1.63 -4.03
CA LYS A 145 -13.06 -2.57 -3.64
C LYS A 145 -11.84 -2.52 -4.56
N ARG A 146 -11.91 -1.76 -5.64
CA ARG A 146 -10.89 -1.73 -6.69
C ARG A 146 -9.80 -0.71 -6.40
N SER A 147 -8.55 -1.09 -6.61
CA SER A 147 -7.36 -0.25 -6.40
C SER A 147 -7.04 0.71 -7.57
N GLY A 148 -7.83 0.69 -8.63
CA GLY A 148 -7.66 1.58 -9.77
C GLY A 148 -8.18 2.97 -9.50
N LEU A 149 -7.30 3.90 -9.13
CA LEU A 149 -7.58 5.30 -8.84
C LEU A 149 -6.83 6.21 -9.81
N ILE A 150 -7.37 7.38 -10.12
CA ILE A 150 -6.73 8.35 -11.00
C ILE A 150 -6.83 9.76 -10.42
N ALA A 151 -5.76 10.54 -10.52
CA ALA A 151 -5.72 11.91 -10.07
C ALA A 151 -5.21 12.85 -11.18
N ASP A 152 -5.86 14.01 -11.31
CA ASP A 152 -5.39 15.14 -12.12
C ASP A 152 -4.26 15.84 -11.37
N ILE A 153 -3.02 15.69 -11.80
CA ILE A 153 -1.88 16.27 -11.11
C ILE A 153 -1.59 17.69 -11.59
N HIS A 154 -1.69 17.90 -12.89
CA HIS A 154 -1.42 19.20 -13.50
C HIS A 154 -2.23 19.43 -14.76
N THR A 155 -2.77 20.63 -14.90
CA THR A 155 -3.47 21.07 -16.10
C THR A 155 -2.63 22.10 -16.86
N ASP A 156 -2.24 21.77 -18.08
CA ASP A 156 -1.62 22.70 -19.03
C ASP A 156 -2.68 23.24 -19.99
N ALA A 157 -3.25 24.39 -19.63
CA ALA A 157 -4.31 25.02 -20.43
C ALA A 157 -3.81 25.47 -21.80
N VAL A 158 -2.51 25.79 -21.94
CA VAL A 158 -1.91 26.25 -23.21
C VAL A 158 -1.83 25.09 -24.20
N LYS A 159 -1.44 23.92 -23.74
CA LYS A 159 -1.40 22.70 -24.57
C LYS A 159 -2.73 21.96 -24.62
N GLY A 160 -3.73 22.36 -23.83
CA GLY A 160 -5.01 21.68 -23.73
C GLY A 160 -4.87 20.25 -23.17
N GLN A 161 -3.94 20.04 -22.25
CA GLN A 161 -3.58 18.72 -21.71
C GLN A 161 -3.67 18.68 -20.18
N ILE A 162 -3.92 17.49 -19.68
CA ILE A 162 -3.87 17.15 -18.24
C ILE A 162 -2.84 16.06 -18.06
N LEU A 163 -1.98 16.20 -17.05
CA LEU A 163 -1.13 15.15 -16.54
C LEU A 163 -1.92 14.34 -15.50
N TYR A 164 -2.01 13.05 -15.71
CA TYR A 164 -2.61 12.10 -14.80
C TYR A 164 -1.55 11.23 -14.16
N GLU A 165 -1.73 10.97 -12.85
CA GLU A 165 -1.11 9.87 -12.13
C GLU A 165 -2.19 8.92 -11.66
N ALA A 166 -1.93 7.62 -11.78
CA ALA A 166 -2.95 6.61 -11.51
C ALA A 166 -2.34 5.33 -10.93
N THR A 167 -3.16 4.63 -10.14
CA THR A 167 -2.87 3.26 -9.70
C THR A 167 -3.70 2.27 -10.52
N GLY A 168 -3.31 1.01 -10.47
CA GLY A 168 -4.04 -0.11 -11.06
C GLY A 168 -4.01 -1.30 -10.13
N GLU A 169 -4.34 -2.47 -10.63
CA GLU A 169 -4.22 -3.67 -9.80
C GLU A 169 -2.81 -3.83 -9.25
N PRO A 170 -2.66 -4.14 -7.95
CA PRO A 170 -1.37 -4.47 -7.38
C PRO A 170 -0.75 -5.68 -8.11
N TYR A 171 0.56 -5.72 -8.17
CA TYR A 171 1.27 -6.88 -8.68
C TYR A 171 2.09 -7.54 -7.59
N PHE A 172 2.32 -8.84 -7.76
CA PHE A 172 3.12 -9.61 -6.81
C PHE A 172 4.59 -9.25 -6.91
N ILE A 173 5.22 -9.10 -5.74
CA ILE A 173 6.68 -9.05 -5.62
C ILE A 173 7.15 -10.40 -5.11
N LEU A 174 8.09 -11.00 -5.82
CA LEU A 174 8.84 -12.16 -5.37
C LEU A 174 10.20 -11.68 -4.87
N ALA A 175 10.44 -11.79 -3.57
CA ALA A 175 11.70 -11.38 -2.97
C ALA A 175 12.47 -12.58 -2.41
N LEU A 176 13.70 -12.77 -2.90
CA LEU A 176 14.61 -13.72 -2.32
C LEU A 176 15.34 -13.05 -1.16
N VAL A 177 14.98 -13.45 0.04
CA VAL A 177 15.57 -12.92 1.29
C VAL A 177 16.39 -14.00 1.97
N GLY A 178 17.46 -13.59 2.65
CA GLY A 178 18.34 -14.52 3.32
C GLY A 178 18.70 -14.03 4.71
N ASN A 179 18.64 -14.96 5.66
CA ASN A 179 19.13 -14.78 7.01
C ASN A 179 19.89 -16.05 7.40
N GLU A 180 21.03 -15.91 8.11
CA GLU A 180 21.85 -17.03 8.62
C GLU A 180 22.24 -18.10 7.58
N GLY A 181 22.49 -17.69 6.33
CA GLY A 181 22.91 -18.62 5.27
C GLY A 181 21.75 -19.37 4.59
N VAL A 182 20.53 -19.21 5.06
CA VAL A 182 19.33 -19.79 4.45
C VAL A 182 18.60 -18.75 3.63
N SER A 183 18.50 -18.99 2.33
CA SER A 183 17.69 -18.15 1.45
C SER A 183 16.26 -18.67 1.38
N ARG A 184 15.27 -17.77 1.47
CA ARG A 184 13.86 -18.09 1.29
C ARG A 184 13.21 -17.13 0.31
N LEU A 185 12.21 -17.62 -0.41
CA LEU A 185 11.37 -16.82 -1.28
C LEU A 185 10.18 -16.29 -0.47
N THR A 186 9.95 -15.00 -0.53
CA THR A 186 8.78 -14.36 0.07
C THR A 186 7.94 -13.69 -1.01
N VAL A 187 6.63 -13.59 -0.75
CA VAL A 187 5.67 -12.97 -1.65
C VAL A 187 5.10 -11.74 -0.97
N GLY A 188 5.05 -10.65 -1.69
CA GLY A 188 4.43 -9.40 -1.27
C GLY A 188 3.63 -8.79 -2.39
N ALA A 189 3.05 -7.63 -2.15
CA ALA A 189 2.37 -6.84 -3.15
C ALA A 189 2.96 -5.44 -3.24
N ALA A 190 2.86 -4.82 -4.41
CA ALA A 190 3.25 -3.43 -4.61
C ALA A 190 2.24 -2.70 -5.49
N PHE A 191 2.17 -1.40 -5.30
CA PHE A 191 1.37 -0.54 -6.15
C PHE A 191 1.80 -0.62 -7.61
N ASN A 192 0.80 -0.59 -8.47
CA ASN A 192 0.98 -0.39 -9.89
C ASN A 192 0.81 1.10 -10.18
N TYR A 193 1.75 1.71 -10.87
CA TYR A 193 1.76 3.14 -11.15
C TYR A 193 1.75 3.42 -12.65
N TYR A 194 1.00 4.44 -13.03
CA TYR A 194 0.88 4.95 -14.39
C TYR A 194 0.96 6.46 -14.37
N GLU A 195 1.63 7.00 -15.36
CA GLU A 195 1.72 8.43 -15.62
C GLU A 195 1.49 8.67 -17.12
N PHE A 196 0.56 9.54 -17.45
CA PHE A 196 0.24 9.84 -18.85
C PHE A 196 -0.49 11.17 -18.98
N THR A 197 -0.53 11.70 -20.20
CA THR A 197 -1.29 12.90 -20.52
C THR A 197 -2.57 12.55 -21.26
N GLY A 198 -3.62 13.34 -21.03
CA GLY A 198 -4.88 13.27 -21.76
C GLY A 198 -5.39 14.65 -22.14
N PRO A 199 -6.42 14.73 -23.00
CA PRO A 199 -6.99 16.01 -23.43
C PRO A 199 -7.76 16.71 -22.30
N LEU A 200 -7.62 18.03 -22.21
CA LEU A 200 -8.38 18.85 -21.24
C LEU A 200 -9.89 18.75 -21.44
N THR A 201 -10.33 18.50 -22.66
CA THR A 201 -11.76 18.44 -23.04
C THR A 201 -12.47 17.16 -22.60
N SER A 202 -11.72 16.15 -22.19
CA SER A 202 -12.25 14.84 -21.78
C SER A 202 -11.46 14.33 -20.56
N ARG A 203 -11.85 14.81 -19.39
CA ARG A 203 -11.23 14.42 -18.12
C ARG A 203 -11.63 12.99 -17.77
N TYR A 204 -10.65 12.23 -17.30
CA TYR A 204 -10.90 10.89 -16.76
C TYR A 204 -11.50 10.98 -15.36
N THR A 205 -12.51 10.14 -15.13
CA THR A 205 -13.02 9.81 -13.80
C THR A 205 -12.46 8.47 -13.34
N ASP A 206 -12.61 8.13 -12.06
CA ASP A 206 -12.24 6.78 -11.56
C ASP A 206 -12.99 5.69 -12.33
N ALA A 207 -14.26 5.91 -12.66
CA ALA A 207 -15.05 4.95 -13.43
C ALA A 207 -14.47 4.71 -14.84
N ASP A 208 -14.04 5.77 -15.53
CA ASP A 208 -13.38 5.67 -16.85
C ASP A 208 -12.06 4.94 -16.76
N TRP A 209 -11.27 5.24 -15.71
CA TRP A 209 -10.00 4.60 -15.47
C TRP A 209 -10.16 3.11 -15.11
N GLN A 210 -11.05 2.79 -14.19
CA GLN A 210 -11.38 1.42 -13.80
C GLN A 210 -11.90 0.60 -14.98
N ALA A 211 -12.71 1.19 -15.84
CA ALA A 211 -13.17 0.52 -17.05
C ALA A 211 -12.01 0.13 -17.99
N ARG A 212 -10.89 0.84 -17.94
CA ARG A 212 -9.68 0.49 -18.71
C ARG A 212 -8.78 -0.51 -17.99
N VAL A 213 -8.61 -0.36 -16.67
CA VAL A 213 -7.78 -1.25 -15.83
C VAL A 213 -8.34 -2.67 -15.84
N TYR A 214 -9.65 -2.80 -15.64
CA TYR A 214 -10.32 -4.10 -15.44
C TYR A 214 -10.90 -4.69 -16.72
N LYS A 215 -10.63 -4.08 -17.87
CA LYS A 215 -10.98 -4.66 -19.18
C LYS A 215 -10.08 -5.84 -19.50
N THR A 216 -10.62 -6.82 -20.19
CA THR A 216 -9.85 -8.01 -20.63
C THR A 216 -9.73 -8.01 -22.16
N PRO A 217 -8.52 -7.82 -22.75
CA PRO A 217 -7.27 -7.41 -22.06
C PRO A 217 -7.33 -5.96 -21.57
N PRO A 218 -6.54 -5.59 -20.55
CA PRO A 218 -6.50 -4.22 -20.04
C PRO A 218 -6.06 -3.21 -21.09
N GLN A 219 -6.66 -2.01 -21.06
CA GLN A 219 -6.32 -0.90 -21.97
C GLN A 219 -5.56 0.20 -21.23
N LEU A 220 -4.31 -0.05 -20.93
CA LEU A 220 -3.47 0.78 -20.08
C LEU A 220 -2.45 1.58 -20.89
N PRO A 221 -2.08 2.79 -20.42
CA PRO A 221 -0.97 3.52 -21.00
C PRO A 221 0.36 2.75 -20.83
N PRO A 222 1.39 3.10 -21.60
CA PRO A 222 2.72 2.52 -21.40
C PRO A 222 3.20 2.71 -19.96
N LYS A 223 3.87 1.69 -19.44
CA LYS A 223 4.53 1.78 -18.14
C LYS A 223 5.72 2.71 -18.20
N PRO A 224 6.07 3.39 -17.08
CA PRO A 224 7.31 4.14 -16.98
C PRO A 224 8.52 3.30 -17.37
N PHE A 225 9.56 3.94 -17.93
CA PHE A 225 10.71 3.23 -18.51
C PHE A 225 11.46 2.33 -17.50
N TRP A 226 11.48 2.70 -16.21
CA TRP A 226 12.12 1.92 -15.15
C TRP A 226 11.38 0.63 -14.81
N TYR A 227 10.09 0.54 -15.11
CA TYR A 227 9.26 -0.62 -14.79
C TYR A 227 9.77 -1.91 -15.43
N LYS A 228 10.35 -1.83 -16.63
CA LYS A 228 10.90 -2.99 -17.34
C LYS A 228 11.98 -3.73 -16.53
N SER A 229 12.66 -3.02 -15.64
CA SER A 229 13.68 -3.60 -14.77
C SER A 229 13.12 -4.45 -13.64
N LEU A 230 11.84 -4.24 -13.28
CA LEU A 230 11.16 -4.97 -12.20
C LEU A 230 10.51 -6.28 -12.66
N ILE A 231 10.31 -6.44 -13.98
CA ILE A 231 9.66 -7.64 -14.52
C ILE A 231 10.68 -8.77 -14.55
N ALA A 232 10.35 -9.87 -13.84
CA ALA A 232 11.10 -11.11 -13.98
C ALA A 232 10.95 -11.63 -15.43
N LYS A 233 12.09 -12.00 -16.02
CA LYS A 233 12.13 -12.63 -17.35
C LYS A 233 11.98 -14.14 -17.20
#